data_2228c35a671562efd6bc061794ba76db
#
_entry.id   2228c35a671562efd6bc061794ba76db
#
_cell.length_a   1.000
_cell.length_b   1.000
_cell.length_c   1.000
_cell.angle_alpha   90.00
_cell.angle_beta   90.00
_cell.angle_gamma   90.00
#
_symmetry.space_group_name_H-M   'P 1'
#
loop_
_entity.id
_entity.type
_entity.pdbx_description
1 polymer ?
#
loop_
_entity_poly.entity_id
_entity_poly.type
_entity_poly.pdbx_seq_one_letter_code
_entity_poly.pdbx_strand_id
1 'polypeptide(L)'
;MMGRSYFQGKNSLFLTIGAGVLITLLVVFIITPILGLFFRITFEQFLASLSDPVVWNALILSLVTASISTLVIILVGTPVAWINARHQYPGREIVDTLIDLPLVLPPTVAGLALLLAFGRMGLIGSIFYDYGISIAFTTLAVIIAQIFVSIPFYIRQARASFEQLDPMYEHA
;
A
#
# COMPACT_ATOMS: atom_id res chain seq x y z
N MET A 1 18.93 -51.48 10.67
CA MET A 1 18.23 -50.19 10.79
C MET A 1 19.25 -49.05 10.61
N MET A 2 19.97 -49.02 9.47
CA MET A 2 21.11 -48.10 9.24
C MET A 2 21.22 -47.76 7.74
N GLY A 3 20.29 -47.05 7.22
CA GLY A 3 20.29 -46.73 5.77
C GLY A 3 19.61 -45.43 5.38
N ARG A 4 19.06 -44.63 6.33
CA ARG A 4 18.27 -43.40 6.01
C ARG A 4 19.02 -42.08 6.13
N SER A 5 20.20 -42.01 6.72
CA SER A 5 20.91 -40.76 7.01
C SER A 5 21.84 -40.26 5.88
N TYR A 6 22.29 -41.13 4.99
CA TYR A 6 23.25 -40.74 3.94
C TYR A 6 22.63 -40.05 2.71
N PHE A 7 21.36 -40.28 2.43
CA PHE A 7 20.67 -39.66 1.28
C PHE A 7 20.13 -38.24 1.58
N GLN A 8 19.98 -37.87 2.84
CA GLN A 8 19.48 -36.54 3.24
C GLN A 8 20.54 -35.43 3.07
N GLY A 9 21.81 -35.71 3.23
CA GLY A 9 22.88 -34.70 3.17
C GLY A 9 23.19 -34.15 1.78
N LYS A 10 23.11 -34.99 0.76
CA LYS A 10 23.46 -34.60 -0.62
C LYS A 10 22.36 -33.80 -1.29
N ASN A 11 21.09 -34.15 -1.06
CA ASN A 11 19.95 -33.43 -1.58
C ASN A 11 19.74 -32.07 -0.88
N SER A 12 20.09 -31.96 0.40
CA SER A 12 20.02 -30.67 1.11
C SER A 12 21.04 -29.66 0.58
N LEU A 13 22.25 -30.10 0.25
CA LEU A 13 23.28 -29.22 -0.30
C LEU A 13 22.88 -28.66 -1.69
N PHE A 14 22.38 -29.52 -2.58
CA PHE A 14 21.88 -29.07 -3.91
C PHE A 14 20.69 -28.12 -3.79
N LEU A 15 19.76 -28.40 -2.86
CA LEU A 15 18.62 -27.51 -2.58
C LEU A 15 19.08 -26.17 -2.00
N THR A 16 20.07 -26.16 -1.10
CA THR A 16 20.61 -24.93 -0.51
C THR A 16 21.34 -24.09 -1.56
N ILE A 17 22.18 -24.73 -2.40
CA ILE A 17 22.86 -24.02 -3.49
C ILE A 17 21.86 -23.49 -4.52
N GLY A 18 20.88 -24.32 -4.93
CA GLY A 18 19.82 -23.91 -5.86
C GLY A 18 18.99 -22.74 -5.30
N ALA A 19 18.59 -22.81 -4.04
CA ALA A 19 17.89 -21.72 -3.37
C ALA A 19 18.75 -20.45 -3.29
N GLY A 20 20.04 -20.58 -2.97
CA GLY A 20 20.98 -19.46 -2.95
C GLY A 20 21.11 -18.76 -4.31
N VAL A 21 21.23 -19.53 -5.39
CA VAL A 21 21.26 -18.98 -6.78
C VAL A 21 19.97 -18.25 -7.11
N LEU A 22 18.81 -18.84 -6.82
CA LEU A 22 17.52 -18.22 -7.09
C LEU A 22 17.32 -16.91 -6.30
N ILE A 23 17.70 -16.91 -5.03
CA ILE A 23 17.64 -15.70 -4.18
C ILE A 23 18.57 -14.63 -4.75
N THR A 24 19.79 -14.99 -5.14
CA THR A 24 20.74 -14.04 -5.72
C THR A 24 20.21 -13.44 -7.03
N LEU A 25 19.66 -14.27 -7.92
CA LEU A 25 19.05 -13.79 -9.17
C LEU A 25 17.87 -12.85 -8.90
N LEU A 26 17.00 -13.19 -7.94
CA LEU A 26 15.89 -12.34 -7.55
C LEU A 26 16.36 -10.99 -7.00
N VAL A 27 17.36 -11.01 -6.11
CA VAL A 27 17.94 -9.78 -5.53
C VAL A 27 18.58 -8.92 -6.61
N VAL A 28 19.36 -9.50 -7.51
CA VAL A 28 19.97 -8.78 -8.65
C VAL A 28 18.88 -8.18 -9.54
N PHE A 29 17.84 -8.95 -9.87
CA PHE A 29 16.71 -8.47 -10.67
C PHE A 29 16.01 -7.25 -10.05
N ILE A 30 15.77 -7.29 -8.73
CA ILE A 30 15.10 -6.18 -8.00
C ILE A 30 16.02 -4.96 -7.86
N ILE A 31 17.33 -5.17 -7.61
CA ILE A 31 18.28 -4.09 -7.39
C ILE A 31 18.68 -3.39 -8.70
N THR A 32 18.74 -4.12 -9.81
CA THR A 32 19.21 -3.58 -11.11
C THR A 32 18.48 -2.29 -11.55
N PRO A 33 17.12 -2.21 -11.57
CA PRO A 33 16.44 -0.98 -11.95
C PRO A 33 16.69 0.17 -10.95
N ILE A 34 16.85 -0.14 -9.67
CA ILE A 34 17.15 0.86 -8.64
C ILE A 34 18.56 1.44 -8.85
N LEU A 35 19.55 0.58 -9.06
CA LEU A 35 20.91 1.02 -9.39
C LEU A 35 20.94 1.82 -10.69
N GLY A 36 20.12 1.44 -11.69
CA GLY A 36 20.01 2.17 -12.95
C GLY A 36 19.59 3.63 -12.77
N LEU A 37 18.76 3.94 -11.78
CA LEU A 37 18.40 5.32 -11.43
C LEU A 37 19.60 6.08 -10.85
N PHE A 38 20.35 5.46 -9.94
CA PHE A 38 21.51 6.09 -9.30
C PHE A 38 22.65 6.36 -10.27
N PHE A 39 22.94 5.42 -11.21
CA PHE A 39 24.01 5.59 -12.18
C PHE A 39 23.72 6.62 -13.28
N ARG A 40 22.46 7.01 -13.45
CA ARG A 40 22.08 8.02 -14.45
C ARG A 40 22.14 9.46 -13.93
N ILE A 41 22.24 9.67 -12.62
CA ILE A 41 22.24 10.98 -11.99
C ILE A 41 23.69 11.31 -11.60
N THR A 42 24.24 12.40 -12.11
CA THR A 42 25.53 12.91 -11.65
C THR A 42 25.37 13.60 -10.29
N PHE A 43 26.43 13.62 -9.50
CA PHE A 43 26.42 14.28 -8.19
C PHE A 43 26.07 15.78 -8.30
N GLU A 44 26.53 16.45 -9.35
CA GLU A 44 26.17 17.85 -9.62
C GLU A 44 24.67 18.03 -9.88
N GLN A 45 24.06 17.14 -10.68
CA GLN A 45 22.61 17.19 -10.93
C GLN A 45 21.81 16.92 -9.66
N PHE A 46 22.28 16.02 -8.80
CA PHE A 46 21.66 15.75 -7.51
C PHE A 46 21.71 16.99 -6.61
N LEU A 47 22.85 17.66 -6.49
CA LEU A 47 22.98 18.90 -5.70
C LEU A 47 22.13 20.03 -6.28
N ALA A 48 22.09 20.18 -7.60
CA ALA A 48 21.26 21.17 -8.27
C ALA A 48 19.77 20.93 -7.98
N SER A 49 19.33 19.67 -8.00
CA SER A 49 17.95 19.30 -7.67
C SER A 49 17.57 19.64 -6.22
N LEU A 50 18.49 19.52 -5.28
CA LEU A 50 18.24 19.92 -3.88
C LEU A 50 18.01 21.44 -3.70
N SER A 51 18.47 22.25 -4.66
CA SER A 51 18.27 23.70 -4.66
C SER A 51 17.02 24.13 -5.46
N ASP A 52 16.33 23.17 -6.10
CA ASP A 52 15.15 23.45 -6.92
C ASP A 52 13.90 23.57 -6.03
N PRO A 53 13.19 24.72 -6.04
CA PRO A 53 11.95 24.90 -5.30
C PRO A 53 10.86 23.88 -5.70
N VAL A 54 10.86 23.38 -6.93
CA VAL A 54 9.89 22.37 -7.40
C VAL A 54 10.07 21.07 -6.64
N VAL A 55 11.32 20.66 -6.41
CA VAL A 55 11.62 19.44 -5.64
C VAL A 55 11.17 19.58 -4.18
N TRP A 56 11.43 20.70 -3.55
CA TRP A 56 10.97 20.95 -2.17
C TRP A 56 9.46 21.00 -2.06
N ASN A 57 8.77 21.67 -2.98
CA ASN A 57 7.31 21.71 -3.00
C ASN A 57 6.72 20.31 -3.18
N ALA A 58 7.31 19.48 -4.06
CA ALA A 58 6.87 18.10 -4.26
C ALA A 58 7.09 17.23 -3.01
N LEU A 59 8.22 17.38 -2.32
CA LEU A 59 8.51 16.68 -1.08
C LEU A 59 7.54 17.07 0.05
N ILE A 60 7.31 18.37 0.24
CA ILE A 60 6.37 18.87 1.24
C ILE A 60 4.96 18.38 0.93
N LEU A 61 4.52 18.48 -0.33
CA LEU A 61 3.22 17.98 -0.75
C LEU A 61 3.07 16.48 -0.45
N SER A 62 4.07 15.67 -0.80
CA SER A 62 4.06 14.23 -0.55
C SER A 62 3.99 13.91 0.95
N LEU A 63 4.77 14.58 1.79
CA LEU A 63 4.77 14.37 3.23
C LEU A 63 3.45 14.79 3.87
N VAL A 64 2.92 15.95 3.49
CA VAL A 64 1.65 16.46 4.03
C VAL A 64 0.50 15.54 3.62
N THR A 65 0.38 15.19 2.34
CA THR A 65 -0.69 14.31 1.87
C THR A 65 -0.60 12.92 2.48
N ALA A 66 0.61 12.34 2.59
CA ALA A 66 0.82 11.05 3.23
C ALA A 66 0.44 11.08 4.71
N SER A 67 0.82 12.14 5.44
CA SER A 67 0.48 12.28 6.85
C SER A 67 -1.02 12.38 7.08
N ILE A 68 -1.72 13.21 6.28
CA ILE A 68 -3.17 13.36 6.35
C ILE A 68 -3.86 12.04 5.99
N SER A 69 -3.44 11.40 4.90
CA SER A 69 -4.01 10.11 4.47
C SER A 69 -3.82 9.03 5.54
N THR A 70 -2.64 8.94 6.14
CA THR A 70 -2.36 7.99 7.21
C THR A 70 -3.23 8.24 8.43
N LEU A 71 -3.40 9.50 8.84
CA LEU A 71 -4.27 9.85 9.96
C LEU A 71 -5.72 9.42 9.70
N VAL A 72 -6.24 9.71 8.51
CA VAL A 72 -7.60 9.31 8.12
C VAL A 72 -7.74 7.78 8.09
N ILE A 73 -6.75 7.08 7.53
CA ILE A 73 -6.73 5.61 7.49
C ILE A 73 -6.75 5.01 8.89
N ILE A 74 -5.97 5.56 9.82
CA ILE A 74 -5.96 5.10 11.22
C ILE A 74 -7.33 5.36 11.87
N LEU A 75 -7.86 6.58 11.75
CA LEU A 75 -9.12 6.97 12.40
C LEU A 75 -10.32 6.17 11.90
N VAL A 76 -10.37 5.85 10.61
CA VAL A 76 -11.47 5.10 10.00
C VAL A 76 -11.18 3.60 9.96
N GLY A 77 -9.97 3.21 9.62
CA GLY A 77 -9.59 1.82 9.43
C GLY A 77 -9.49 1.03 10.74
N THR A 78 -9.06 1.66 11.85
CA THR A 78 -8.94 0.96 13.13
C THR A 78 -10.29 0.48 13.67
N PRO A 79 -11.35 1.32 13.75
CA PRO A 79 -12.67 0.85 14.15
C PRO A 79 -13.23 -0.24 13.24
N VAL A 80 -13.06 -0.09 11.93
CA VAL A 80 -13.53 -1.10 10.95
C VAL A 80 -12.77 -2.42 11.14
N ALA A 81 -11.45 -2.38 11.30
CA ALA A 81 -10.64 -3.56 11.54
C ALA A 81 -11.02 -4.26 12.85
N TRP A 82 -11.26 -3.49 13.91
CA TRP A 82 -11.67 -4.02 15.21
C TRP A 82 -13.06 -4.68 15.14
N ILE A 83 -14.05 -4.02 14.52
CA ILE A 83 -15.39 -4.58 14.33
C ILE A 83 -15.30 -5.88 13.54
N ASN A 84 -14.54 -5.90 12.45
CA ASN A 84 -14.36 -7.08 11.62
C ASN A 84 -13.58 -8.20 12.33
N ALA A 85 -12.71 -7.89 13.28
CA ALA A 85 -11.99 -8.89 14.06
C ALA A 85 -12.89 -9.55 15.13
N ARG A 86 -13.73 -8.76 15.80
CA ARG A 86 -14.43 -9.16 17.02
C ARG A 86 -15.91 -9.53 16.81
N HIS A 87 -16.55 -9.04 15.76
CA HIS A 87 -17.98 -9.21 15.57
C HIS A 87 -18.32 -10.01 14.31
N GLN A 88 -19.32 -10.87 14.46
CA GLN A 88 -19.99 -11.52 13.32
C GLN A 88 -21.30 -10.77 13.08
N TYR A 89 -21.45 -10.17 11.90
CA TYR A 89 -22.63 -9.44 11.48
C TYR A 89 -23.06 -9.83 10.07
N PRO A 90 -24.35 -9.74 9.74
CA PRO A 90 -24.83 -10.04 8.40
C PRO A 90 -24.21 -9.08 7.37
N GLY A 91 -23.69 -9.61 6.27
CA GLY A 91 -23.04 -8.81 5.23
C GLY A 91 -21.54 -8.55 5.45
N ARG A 92 -20.90 -9.10 6.49
CA ARG A 92 -19.46 -8.98 6.72
C ARG A 92 -18.62 -9.38 5.49
N GLU A 93 -18.99 -10.47 4.82
CA GLU A 93 -18.27 -10.92 3.61
C GLU A 93 -18.35 -9.90 2.46
N ILE A 94 -19.49 -9.20 2.34
CA ILE A 94 -19.64 -8.13 1.35
C ILE A 94 -18.74 -6.95 1.71
N VAL A 95 -18.72 -6.56 2.99
CA VAL A 95 -17.84 -5.48 3.46
C VAL A 95 -16.37 -5.83 3.25
N ASP A 96 -15.95 -7.05 3.61
CA ASP A 96 -14.58 -7.54 3.38
C ASP A 96 -14.23 -7.50 1.88
N THR A 97 -15.14 -7.94 1.01
CA THR A 97 -14.95 -7.89 -0.45
C THR A 97 -14.83 -6.47 -0.97
N LEU A 98 -15.65 -5.54 -0.49
CA LEU A 98 -15.61 -4.12 -0.89
C LEU A 98 -14.31 -3.45 -0.42
N ILE A 99 -13.84 -3.75 0.78
CA ILE A 99 -12.54 -3.26 1.29
C ILE A 99 -11.41 -3.76 0.39
N ASP A 100 -11.49 -4.99 -0.11
CA ASP A 100 -10.45 -5.60 -0.92
C ASP A 100 -10.46 -5.18 -2.40
N LEU A 101 -11.53 -4.56 -2.89
CA LEU A 101 -11.64 -4.13 -4.29
C LEU A 101 -10.43 -3.31 -4.79
N PRO A 102 -9.93 -2.32 -4.03
CA PRO A 102 -8.76 -1.55 -4.48
C PRO A 102 -7.50 -2.38 -4.71
N LEU A 103 -7.35 -3.52 -4.02
CA LEU A 103 -6.19 -4.41 -4.17
C LEU A 103 -6.19 -5.19 -5.48
N VAL A 104 -7.39 -5.48 -6.00
CA VAL A 104 -7.57 -6.27 -7.22
C VAL A 104 -7.50 -5.39 -8.47
N LEU A 105 -7.79 -4.10 -8.33
CA LEU A 105 -7.78 -3.16 -9.45
C LEU A 105 -6.35 -2.82 -9.88
N PRO A 106 -6.03 -2.91 -11.19
CA PRO A 106 -4.80 -2.32 -11.70
C PRO A 106 -4.73 -0.82 -11.37
N PRO A 107 -3.56 -0.26 -11.05
CA PRO A 107 -3.42 1.15 -10.64
C PRO A 107 -4.05 2.16 -11.62
N THR A 108 -3.94 1.89 -12.92
CA THR A 108 -4.56 2.72 -13.96
C THR A 108 -6.07 2.69 -13.92
N VAL A 109 -6.66 1.51 -13.65
CA VAL A 109 -8.12 1.34 -13.53
C VAL A 109 -8.61 2.00 -12.24
N ALA A 110 -7.88 1.85 -11.14
CA ALA A 110 -8.17 2.51 -9.87
C ALA A 110 -8.17 4.06 -10.03
N GLY A 111 -7.16 4.61 -10.71
CA GLY A 111 -7.10 6.04 -11.02
C GLY A 111 -8.26 6.52 -11.89
N LEU A 112 -8.63 5.75 -12.91
CA LEU A 112 -9.79 6.06 -13.76
C LEU A 112 -11.10 5.99 -12.97
N ALA A 113 -11.28 4.98 -12.12
CA ALA A 113 -12.46 4.85 -11.26
C ALA A 113 -12.62 6.06 -10.32
N LEU A 114 -11.53 6.50 -9.70
CA LEU A 114 -11.51 7.70 -8.87
C LEU A 114 -11.83 8.96 -9.68
N LEU A 115 -11.33 9.07 -10.90
CA LEU A 115 -11.64 10.20 -11.80
C LEU A 115 -13.12 10.20 -12.21
N LEU A 116 -13.71 9.04 -12.50
CA LEU A 116 -15.13 8.89 -12.80
C LEU A 116 -16.02 9.15 -11.57
N ALA A 117 -15.54 8.90 -10.37
CA ALA A 117 -16.27 9.19 -9.13
C ALA A 117 -16.17 10.67 -8.73
N PHE A 118 -14.96 11.23 -8.69
CA PHE A 118 -14.63 12.54 -8.12
C PHE A 118 -14.26 13.60 -9.15
N GLY A 119 -14.21 13.24 -10.43
CA GLY A 119 -13.96 14.18 -11.53
C GLY A 119 -15.11 15.18 -11.71
N ARG A 120 -14.88 16.23 -12.48
CA ARG A 120 -15.84 17.33 -12.72
C ARG A 120 -17.20 16.85 -13.23
N MET A 121 -17.24 15.80 -14.03
CA MET A 121 -18.47 15.17 -14.55
C MET A 121 -18.74 13.80 -13.89
N GLY A 122 -18.08 13.54 -12.74
CA GLY A 122 -18.20 12.29 -12.01
C GLY A 122 -19.42 12.26 -11.08
N LEU A 123 -19.72 11.05 -10.56
CA LEU A 123 -20.91 10.80 -9.73
C LEU A 123 -21.01 11.73 -8.50
N ILE A 124 -19.91 11.95 -7.83
CA ILE A 124 -19.80 12.78 -6.61
C ILE A 124 -19.21 14.15 -6.97
N GLY A 125 -18.19 14.15 -7.86
CA GLY A 125 -17.46 15.35 -8.22
C GLY A 125 -18.31 16.43 -8.88
N SER A 126 -19.35 16.08 -9.64
CA SER A 126 -20.30 17.03 -10.23
C SER A 126 -21.03 17.84 -9.17
N ILE A 127 -21.46 17.18 -8.08
CA ILE A 127 -22.16 17.84 -6.95
C ILE A 127 -21.26 18.91 -6.33
N PHE A 128 -20.01 18.58 -6.03
CA PHE A 128 -19.06 19.54 -5.46
C PHE A 128 -18.69 20.65 -6.44
N TYR A 129 -18.65 20.33 -7.73
CA TYR A 129 -18.35 21.30 -8.78
C TYR A 129 -19.41 22.39 -8.89
N ASP A 130 -20.70 22.06 -8.70
CA ASP A 130 -21.81 23.02 -8.69
C ASP A 130 -21.70 24.02 -7.52
N TYR A 131 -21.01 23.63 -6.43
CA TYR A 131 -20.65 24.52 -5.33
C TYR A 131 -19.29 25.23 -5.50
N GLY A 132 -18.67 25.13 -6.68
CA GLY A 132 -17.38 25.76 -6.98
C GLY A 132 -16.16 25.00 -6.45
N ILE A 133 -16.32 23.76 -6.00
CA ILE A 133 -15.24 22.93 -5.44
C ILE A 133 -14.82 21.90 -6.50
N SER A 134 -13.59 21.98 -6.99
CA SER A 134 -12.99 20.96 -7.84
C SER A 134 -12.16 20.00 -7.00
N ILE A 135 -12.46 18.70 -7.08
CA ILE A 135 -11.70 17.65 -6.38
C ILE A 135 -10.57 17.14 -7.28
N ALA A 136 -10.86 16.80 -8.53
CA ALA A 136 -9.89 16.23 -9.45
C ALA A 136 -8.70 17.18 -9.71
N PHE A 137 -7.50 16.60 -9.80
CA PHE A 137 -6.23 17.31 -10.04
C PHE A 137 -5.83 18.30 -8.93
N THR A 138 -6.30 18.08 -7.71
CA THR A 138 -5.94 18.86 -6.52
C THR A 138 -5.21 18.02 -5.48
N THR A 139 -4.66 18.67 -4.45
CA THR A 139 -4.08 18.00 -3.28
C THR A 139 -5.08 17.04 -2.61
N LEU A 140 -6.37 17.39 -2.60
CA LEU A 140 -7.44 16.55 -2.06
C LEU A 140 -7.57 15.24 -2.86
N ALA A 141 -7.46 15.30 -4.19
CA ALA A 141 -7.49 14.09 -5.02
C ALA A 141 -6.32 13.14 -4.69
N VAL A 142 -5.14 13.69 -4.41
CA VAL A 142 -3.97 12.89 -3.99
C VAL A 142 -4.26 12.17 -2.67
N ILE A 143 -4.82 12.88 -1.68
CA ILE A 143 -5.18 12.31 -0.38
C ILE A 143 -6.21 11.18 -0.55
N ILE A 144 -7.27 11.43 -1.33
CA ILE A 144 -8.31 10.42 -1.62
C ILE A 144 -7.70 9.18 -2.29
N ALA A 145 -6.83 9.37 -3.28
CA ALA A 145 -6.17 8.27 -3.98
C ALA A 145 -5.25 7.45 -3.05
N GLN A 146 -4.49 8.12 -2.19
CA GLN A 146 -3.65 7.46 -1.19
C GLN A 146 -4.48 6.64 -0.20
N ILE A 147 -5.59 7.21 0.31
CA ILE A 147 -6.51 6.49 1.20
C ILE A 147 -7.10 5.28 0.49
N PHE A 148 -7.62 5.46 -0.72
CA PHE A 148 -8.26 4.40 -1.50
C PHE A 148 -7.35 3.19 -1.70
N VAL A 149 -6.08 3.42 -2.05
CA VAL A 149 -5.13 2.35 -2.31
C VAL A 149 -4.60 1.73 -1.00
N SER A 150 -4.42 2.52 0.06
CA SER A 150 -3.71 2.08 1.26
C SER A 150 -4.62 1.52 2.36
N ILE A 151 -5.90 1.93 2.41
CA ILE A 151 -6.83 1.55 3.48
C ILE A 151 -7.04 0.03 3.59
N PRO A 152 -7.14 -0.76 2.51
CA PRO A 152 -7.31 -2.21 2.63
C PRO A 152 -6.09 -2.89 3.25
N PHE A 153 -4.87 -2.45 2.94
CA PHE A 153 -3.66 -2.99 3.57
C PHE A 153 -3.66 -2.76 5.08
N TYR A 154 -4.03 -1.54 5.49
CA TYR A 154 -4.11 -1.19 6.90
C TYR A 154 -5.18 -2.02 7.63
N ILE A 155 -6.39 -2.08 7.09
CA ILE A 155 -7.51 -2.81 7.73
C ILE A 155 -7.17 -4.29 7.87
N ARG A 156 -6.59 -4.93 6.85
CA ARG A 156 -6.19 -6.34 6.90
C ARG A 156 -5.14 -6.58 7.99
N GLN A 157 -4.10 -5.73 8.04
CA GLN A 157 -3.02 -5.89 9.01
C GLN A 157 -3.51 -5.62 10.44
N ALA A 158 -4.28 -4.56 10.64
CA ALA A 158 -4.85 -4.22 11.94
C ALA A 158 -5.82 -5.31 12.43
N ARG A 159 -6.69 -5.83 11.54
CA ARG A 159 -7.58 -6.96 11.84
C ARG A 159 -6.80 -8.18 12.27
N ALA A 160 -5.79 -8.61 11.52
CA ALA A 160 -4.95 -9.75 11.88
C ALA A 160 -4.28 -9.58 13.25
N SER A 161 -3.87 -8.35 13.57
CA SER A 161 -3.32 -8.01 14.90
C SER A 161 -4.37 -8.12 16.00
N PHE A 162 -5.58 -7.62 15.78
CA PHE A 162 -6.68 -7.74 16.75
C PHE A 162 -7.11 -9.20 16.95
N GLU A 163 -7.17 -10.02 15.90
CA GLU A 163 -7.53 -11.43 15.99
C GLU A 163 -6.51 -12.25 16.83
N GLN A 164 -5.25 -11.80 16.89
CA GLN A 164 -4.19 -12.44 17.70
C GLN A 164 -4.18 -12.00 19.17
N LEU A 165 -4.82 -10.86 19.50
CA LEU A 165 -4.90 -10.39 20.88
C LEU A 165 -5.94 -11.19 21.66
N ASP A 166 -5.55 -11.66 22.85
CA ASP A 166 -6.48 -12.34 23.76
C ASP A 166 -7.57 -11.34 24.21
N PRO A 167 -8.87 -11.69 24.05
CA PRO A 167 -9.98 -10.86 24.52
C PRO A 167 -9.91 -10.45 25.98
N MET A 168 -9.16 -11.17 26.79
CA MET A 168 -8.98 -10.85 28.22
C MET A 168 -8.31 -9.49 28.46
N TYR A 169 -7.49 -9.02 27.52
CA TYR A 169 -6.85 -7.69 27.64
C TYR A 169 -7.78 -6.50 27.30
N GLU A 170 -8.95 -6.77 26.74
CA GLU A 170 -9.92 -5.72 26.42
C GLU A 170 -10.82 -5.37 27.63
N HIS A 171 -10.81 -6.18 28.68
CA HIS A 171 -11.63 -6.02 29.89
C HIS A 171 -10.82 -5.57 31.13
N ALA A 172 -9.53 -5.29 30.96
CA ALA A 172 -8.63 -4.80 32.01
C ALA A 172 -8.49 -3.26 31.96
#